data_224de05a443a394bcdb6e3f216986162
#
_entry.id   224de05a443a394bcdb6e3f216986162
#
_cell.length_a   1.000
_cell.length_b   1.000
_cell.length_c   1.000
_cell.angle_alpha   90.00
_cell.angle_beta   90.00
_cell.angle_gamma   90.00
#
_symmetry.space_group_name_H-M   'P 1'
#
loop_
_entity.id
_entity.type
_entity.pdbx_description
1 polymer ?
#
loop_
_entity_poly.entity_id
_entity_poly.type
_entity_poly.pdbx_seq_one_letter_code
_entity_poly.pdbx_strand_id
1 'polypeptide(L)'
;MIKRILITIVMIFPFFGLFGQTNKFKTVDVAEFAKAVSDTSYVVLDVRTPAEHADGHIPGTHYNIDVLEDTYTETALKTLPKDKPVALYCRSGNRSKNAARILAENGYRVLELGSGFRGWVSAGKETTK
;
A
#
# COMPACT_ATOMS: atom_id res chain seq x y z
N MET A 1 1.55 -46.30 16.75
CA MET A 1 1.38 -45.76 16.29
C MET A 1 1.35 -44.86 16.05
N ILE A 2 1.32 -44.76 16.02
CA ILE A 2 1.18 -43.88 15.58
C ILE A 2 1.41 -43.05 15.24
N LYS A 3 1.56 -42.99 15.28
CA LYS A 3 1.69 -42.13 14.82
C LYS A 3 1.65 -41.35 14.30
N ARG A 4 1.47 -41.46 14.31
CA ARG A 4 1.38 -40.60 13.52
C ARG A 4 1.16 -39.65 13.32
N ILE A 5 1.02 -39.62 13.57
CA ILE A 5 0.82 -38.65 13.11
C ILE A 5 1.10 -37.75 12.84
N LEU A 6 1.30 -37.63 13.04
CA LEU A 6 1.57 -36.74 12.60
C LEU A 6 1.72 -35.97 11.91
N ILE A 7 1.73 -36.19 12.06
CA ILE A 7 1.94 -35.46 11.24
C ILE A 7 1.74 -34.62 10.67
N THR A 8 1.45 -34.61 10.85
CA THR A 8 1.25 -33.78 10.09
C THR A 8 1.17 -32.74 9.93
N ILE A 9 1.21 -32.79 10.39
CA ILE A 9 1.18 -31.76 10.11
C ILE A 9 1.58 -30.94 9.61
N VAL A 10 1.67 -31.01 9.64
CA VAL A 10 2.09 -30.22 8.89
C VAL A 10 2.02 -29.50 8.23
N MET A 11 1.79 -29.67 8.42
CA MET A 11 1.71 -28.96 7.57
C MET A 11 1.50 -28.11 7.19
N ILE A 12 1.34 -28.18 7.68
CA ILE A 12 1.14 -27.37 7.18
C ILE A 12 1.35 -26.45 6.98
N PHE A 13 1.37 -26.25 7.09
CA PHE A 13 1.63 -25.35 6.57
C PHE A 13 1.89 -24.76 6.09
N PRO A 14 2.02 -24.89 6.52
CA PRO A 14 2.34 -24.10 5.81
C PRO A 14 2.15 -23.33 5.42
N PHE A 15 1.70 -23.19 5.66
CA PHE A 15 1.46 -22.49 5.01
C PHE A 15 1.47 -21.72 4.92
N PHE A 16 1.62 -21.53 5.31
CA PHE A 16 1.76 -20.80 4.88
C PHE A 16 2.28 -20.30 4.42
N GLY A 17 2.66 -20.38 4.74
CA GLY A 17 3.10 -19.91 4.20
C GLY A 17 3.32 -19.55 3.58
N LEU A 18 3.14 -19.40 3.48
CA LEU A 18 3.09 -19.04 2.79
C LEU A 18 3.17 -18.36 2.32
N PHE A 19 3.51 -18.27 2.49
CA PHE A 19 3.47 -17.55 1.90
C PHE A 19 4.12 -16.55 1.11
N GLY A 20 5.01 -16.37 0.70
CA GLY A 20 5.67 -15.41 -0.15
C GLY A 20 4.75 -14.35 -0.74
N GLN A 21 3.51 -14.69 -0.84
CA GLN A 21 2.51 -13.74 -1.32
C GLN A 21 2.39 -12.52 -0.43
N THR A 22 2.77 -12.64 0.84
CA THR A 22 2.68 -11.53 1.78
C THR A 22 3.62 -10.39 1.42
N ASN A 23 4.60 -10.63 0.54
CA ASN A 23 5.56 -9.61 0.13
C ASN A 23 5.14 -8.88 -1.14
N LYS A 24 3.93 -9.11 -1.59
CA LYS A 24 3.45 -8.54 -2.84
C LYS A 24 2.40 -7.48 -2.60
N PHE A 25 2.29 -6.60 -3.58
CA PHE A 25 1.25 -5.58 -3.59
C PHE A 25 0.46 -5.67 -4.89
N LYS A 26 -0.69 -5.02 -4.94
CA LYS A 26 -1.54 -5.01 -6.12
C LYS A 26 -1.55 -3.63 -6.75
N THR A 27 -1.31 -3.54 -8.05
CA THR A 27 -1.42 -2.31 -8.83
C THR A 27 -2.83 -2.24 -9.41
N VAL A 28 -3.50 -1.10 -9.24
CA VAL A 28 -4.88 -0.92 -9.69
C VAL A 28 -5.01 0.36 -10.51
N ASP A 29 -6.14 0.47 -11.24
CA ASP A 29 -6.47 1.67 -12.00
C ASP A 29 -7.18 2.69 -11.11
N VAL A 30 -7.51 3.85 -11.71
CA VAL A 30 -8.14 4.95 -10.99
C VAL A 30 -9.50 4.53 -10.43
N ALA A 31 -10.30 3.78 -11.19
CA ALA A 31 -11.65 3.40 -10.74
C ALA A 31 -11.58 2.53 -9.49
N GLU A 32 -10.68 1.57 -9.47
CA GLU A 32 -10.53 0.68 -8.31
C GLU A 32 -9.89 1.41 -7.14
N PHE A 33 -8.93 2.29 -7.40
CA PHE A 33 -8.30 3.09 -6.35
C PHE A 33 -9.33 4.02 -5.69
N ALA A 34 -10.24 4.60 -6.48
CA ALA A 34 -11.29 5.47 -5.96
C ALA A 34 -12.19 4.74 -4.97
N LYS A 35 -12.46 3.45 -5.22
CA LYS A 35 -13.23 2.63 -4.27
C LYS A 35 -12.49 2.50 -2.94
N ALA A 36 -11.18 2.27 -2.99
CA ALA A 36 -10.37 2.16 -1.77
C ALA A 36 -10.34 3.48 -1.00
N VAL A 37 -10.24 4.61 -1.71
CA VAL A 37 -10.25 5.93 -1.07
C VAL A 37 -11.56 6.17 -0.32
N SER A 38 -12.67 5.67 -0.84
CA SER A 38 -13.99 5.82 -0.21
C SER A 38 -14.25 4.81 0.90
N ASP A 39 -13.40 3.81 1.03
CA ASP A 39 -13.58 2.71 2.00
C ASP A 39 -12.83 3.04 3.28
N THR A 40 -13.56 3.25 4.37
CA THR A 40 -12.97 3.66 5.65
C THR A 40 -12.04 2.61 6.25
N SER A 41 -12.06 1.38 5.74
CA SER A 41 -11.12 0.36 6.21
C SER A 41 -9.70 0.58 5.67
N TYR A 42 -9.53 1.40 4.63
CA TYR A 42 -8.23 1.69 4.04
C TYR A 42 -7.59 2.93 4.65
N VAL A 43 -6.26 2.90 4.72
CA VAL A 43 -5.44 4.10 4.97
C VAL A 43 -4.92 4.56 3.61
N VAL A 44 -5.13 5.83 3.28
CA VAL A 44 -4.68 6.39 2.00
C VAL A 44 -3.41 7.20 2.23
N LEU A 45 -2.36 6.85 1.49
CA LEU A 45 -1.01 7.37 1.69
C LEU A 45 -0.46 7.99 0.41
N ASP A 46 -0.07 9.25 0.49
CA ASP A 46 0.67 9.94 -0.58
C ASP A 46 2.15 9.77 -0.31
N VAL A 47 2.89 9.10 -1.21
CA VAL A 47 4.32 8.88 -1.01
C VAL A 47 5.19 9.88 -1.78
N ARG A 48 4.57 10.97 -2.27
CA ARG A 48 5.30 12.06 -2.93
C ARG A 48 5.94 12.97 -1.89
N THR A 49 6.68 13.98 -2.36
CA THR A 49 7.27 14.99 -1.49
C THR A 49 6.19 15.84 -0.82
N PRO A 50 6.51 16.47 0.32
CA PRO A 50 5.57 17.40 0.96
C PRO A 50 5.15 18.54 0.06
N ALA A 51 6.04 19.04 -0.79
CA ALA A 51 5.72 20.13 -1.71
C ALA A 51 4.69 19.69 -2.75
N GLU A 52 4.85 18.48 -3.31
CA GLU A 52 3.87 17.93 -4.25
C GLU A 52 2.51 17.76 -3.59
N HIS A 53 2.50 17.22 -2.38
CA HIS A 53 1.27 17.01 -1.62
C HIS A 53 0.55 18.34 -1.37
N ALA A 54 1.28 19.35 -0.94
CA ALA A 54 0.72 20.67 -0.65
C ALA A 54 0.15 21.35 -1.89
N ASP A 55 0.71 21.04 -3.06
CA ASP A 55 0.27 21.62 -4.33
C ASP A 55 -1.01 20.96 -4.87
N GLY A 56 -1.40 19.84 -4.30
CA GLY A 56 -2.62 19.12 -4.68
C GLY A 56 -2.49 17.65 -4.39
N HIS A 57 -3.54 17.05 -3.85
CA HIS A 57 -3.55 15.62 -3.52
C HIS A 57 -4.97 15.06 -3.62
N ILE A 58 -5.08 13.75 -3.51
CA ILE A 58 -6.37 13.06 -3.57
C ILE A 58 -7.12 13.33 -2.27
N PRO A 59 -8.38 13.82 -2.35
CA PRO A 59 -9.18 13.99 -1.13
C PRO A 59 -9.31 12.66 -0.40
N GLY A 60 -9.21 12.69 0.91
CA GLY A 60 -9.23 11.47 1.72
C GLY A 60 -7.87 10.89 1.99
N THR A 61 -6.80 11.51 1.52
CA THR A 61 -5.44 11.11 1.87
C THR A 61 -5.21 11.36 3.36
N HIS A 62 -4.78 10.32 4.06
CA HIS A 62 -4.58 10.38 5.52
C HIS A 62 -3.18 10.81 5.89
N TYR A 63 -2.17 10.42 5.10
CA TYR A 63 -0.78 10.68 5.42
C TYR A 63 0.02 11.01 4.17
N ASN A 64 1.06 11.80 4.35
CA ASN A 64 2.05 12.08 3.31
C ASN A 64 3.42 11.69 3.88
N ILE A 65 4.01 10.62 3.35
CA ILE A 65 5.33 10.13 3.78
C ILE A 65 6.18 9.96 2.52
N ASP A 66 7.18 10.79 2.38
CA ASP A 66 8.01 10.88 1.17
C ASP A 66 8.92 9.65 1.04
N VAL A 67 8.71 8.84 -0.01
CA VAL A 67 9.49 7.62 -0.22
C VAL A 67 10.94 7.92 -0.62
N LEU A 68 11.24 9.14 -1.02
CA LEU A 68 12.61 9.54 -1.36
C LEU A 68 13.46 9.79 -0.13
N GLU A 69 12.86 9.93 1.05
CA GLU A 69 13.60 10.15 2.29
C GLU A 69 14.17 8.83 2.80
N ASP A 70 15.39 8.88 3.32
CA ASP A 70 16.04 7.71 3.92
C ASP A 70 15.22 7.14 5.08
N THR A 71 14.44 7.99 5.73
CA THR A 71 13.62 7.63 6.89
C THR A 71 12.25 7.08 6.51
N TYR A 72 11.97 6.88 5.22
CA TYR A 72 10.64 6.46 4.78
C TYR A 72 10.13 5.21 5.51
N THR A 73 10.93 4.15 5.50
CA THR A 73 10.52 2.88 6.12
C THR A 73 10.24 3.07 7.62
N GLU A 74 11.16 3.70 8.32
CA GLU A 74 11.02 3.91 9.75
C GLU A 74 9.78 4.74 10.08
N THR A 75 9.57 5.82 9.35
CA THR A 75 8.42 6.71 9.56
C THR A 75 7.12 5.97 9.27
N ALA A 76 7.07 5.22 8.16
CA ALA A 76 5.87 4.47 7.78
C ALA A 76 5.52 3.43 8.83
N LEU A 77 6.50 2.69 9.34
CA LEU A 77 6.25 1.66 10.33
C LEU A 77 5.76 2.23 11.66
N LYS A 78 6.15 3.44 11.99
CA LYS A 78 5.67 4.13 13.20
C LYS A 78 4.28 4.70 13.03
N THR A 79 3.93 5.11 11.81
CA THR A 79 2.73 5.90 11.54
C THR A 79 1.54 5.06 11.11
N LEU A 80 1.77 4.06 10.24
CA LEU A 80 0.69 3.33 9.59
C LEU A 80 0.23 2.15 10.46
N PRO A 81 -1.08 2.03 10.70
CA PRO A 81 -1.60 0.85 11.43
C PRO A 81 -1.41 -0.40 10.57
N LYS A 82 -1.05 -1.50 11.21
CA LYS A 82 -0.80 -2.78 10.52
C LYS A 82 -2.08 -3.56 10.25
N ASP A 83 -3.15 -3.21 10.93
CA ASP A 83 -4.42 -3.93 10.81
C ASP A 83 -5.32 -3.38 9.70
N LYS A 84 -4.85 -2.37 8.97
CA LYS A 84 -5.60 -1.79 7.85
C LYS A 84 -4.80 -1.88 6.56
N PRO A 85 -5.47 -2.17 5.43
CA PRO A 85 -4.79 -2.10 4.16
C PRO A 85 -4.44 -0.67 3.79
N VAL A 86 -3.35 -0.50 3.05
CA VAL A 86 -2.84 0.80 2.65
C VAL A 86 -3.04 0.96 1.14
N ALA A 87 -3.69 2.05 0.75
CA ALA A 87 -3.81 2.45 -0.65
C ALA A 87 -2.87 3.63 -0.86
N LEU A 88 -1.88 3.48 -1.71
CA LEU A 88 -0.87 4.52 -1.87
C LEU A 88 -0.66 4.94 -3.32
N TYR A 89 -0.14 6.15 -3.48
CA TYR A 89 0.10 6.70 -4.80
C TYR A 89 1.29 7.65 -4.80
N CYS A 90 1.93 7.78 -5.97
CA CYS A 90 2.89 8.84 -6.22
C CYS A 90 2.40 9.69 -7.39
N ARG A 91 3.30 10.29 -8.14
CA ARG A 91 2.91 11.17 -9.25
C ARG A 91 2.52 10.37 -10.50
N SER A 92 3.34 9.41 -10.91
CA SER A 92 3.15 8.68 -12.17
C SER A 92 3.30 7.17 -12.06
N GLY A 93 3.44 6.64 -10.85
CA GLY A 93 3.51 5.20 -10.62
C GLY A 93 4.90 4.63 -10.42
N ASN A 94 5.96 5.43 -10.53
CA ASN A 94 7.32 4.92 -10.37
C ASN A 94 7.73 4.78 -8.91
N ARG A 95 7.65 5.87 -8.15
CA ARG A 95 8.02 5.86 -6.73
C ARG A 95 7.10 4.98 -5.91
N SER A 96 5.83 4.91 -6.30
CA SER A 96 4.82 4.15 -5.56
C SER A 96 5.08 2.66 -5.58
N LYS A 97 5.68 2.12 -6.65
CA LYS A 97 5.98 0.68 -6.70
C LYS A 97 7.04 0.32 -5.67
N ASN A 98 8.06 1.16 -5.51
CA ASN A 98 9.07 0.93 -4.49
C ASN A 98 8.49 1.09 -3.08
N ALA A 99 7.68 2.12 -2.90
CA ALA A 99 7.01 2.36 -1.61
C ALA A 99 6.12 1.19 -1.22
N ALA A 100 5.36 0.67 -2.19
CA ALA A 100 4.45 -0.45 -1.96
C ALA A 100 5.22 -1.73 -1.63
N ARG A 101 6.32 -1.98 -2.35
CA ARG A 101 7.14 -3.17 -2.11
C ARG A 101 7.70 -3.16 -0.68
N ILE A 102 8.20 -2.00 -0.24
CA ILE A 102 8.75 -1.88 1.11
C ILE A 102 7.68 -2.19 2.15
N LEU A 103 6.48 -1.63 1.99
CA LEU A 103 5.41 -1.87 2.97
C LEU A 103 4.94 -3.32 2.94
N ALA A 104 4.80 -3.90 1.75
CA ALA A 104 4.40 -5.31 1.63
C ALA A 104 5.41 -6.24 2.28
N GLU A 105 6.71 -5.95 2.12
CA GLU A 105 7.77 -6.73 2.77
C GLU A 105 7.72 -6.59 4.30
N ASN A 106 7.09 -5.55 4.79
CA ASN A 106 6.95 -5.31 6.23
C ASN A 106 5.56 -5.68 6.76
N GLY A 107 4.81 -6.49 6.01
CA GLY A 107 3.59 -7.11 6.49
C GLY A 107 2.30 -6.35 6.21
N TYR A 108 2.35 -5.27 5.45
CA TYR A 108 1.15 -4.53 5.07
C TYR A 108 0.49 -5.12 3.83
N ARG A 109 -0.84 -5.03 3.76
CA ARG A 109 -1.57 -5.28 2.53
C ARG A 109 -1.64 -3.96 1.77
N VAL A 110 -1.22 -3.95 0.51
CA VAL A 110 -1.02 -2.69 -0.22
C VAL A 110 -1.68 -2.71 -1.59
N LEU A 111 -2.41 -1.64 -1.87
CA LEU A 111 -2.90 -1.29 -3.20
C LEU A 111 -2.11 -0.09 -3.69
N GLU A 112 -1.65 -0.14 -4.94
CA GLU A 112 -0.85 0.95 -5.53
C GLU A 112 -1.56 1.47 -6.77
N LEU A 113 -1.73 2.79 -6.87
CA LEU A 113 -2.34 3.42 -8.06
C LEU A 113 -1.31 3.48 -9.18
N GLY A 114 -1.47 2.63 -10.19
CA GLY A 114 -0.46 2.48 -11.24
C GLY A 114 -0.20 3.72 -12.07
N SER A 115 -1.21 4.54 -12.31
CA SER A 115 -1.08 5.77 -13.07
C SER A 115 -0.79 7.00 -12.21
N GLY A 116 -0.80 6.84 -10.89
CA GLY A 116 -0.47 7.89 -9.95
C GLY A 116 -1.44 9.05 -9.92
N PHE A 117 -1.05 10.09 -9.22
CA PHE A 117 -1.86 11.32 -9.12
C PHE A 117 -2.16 11.90 -10.50
N ARG A 118 -1.23 11.78 -11.42
CA ARG A 118 -1.41 12.25 -12.78
C ARG A 118 -2.59 11.55 -13.46
N GLY A 119 -2.68 10.24 -13.33
CA GLY A 119 -3.81 9.48 -13.87
C GLY A 119 -5.12 9.82 -13.19
N TRP A 120 -5.07 10.07 -11.89
CA TRP A 120 -6.24 10.51 -11.12
C TRP A 120 -6.81 11.82 -11.70
N VAL A 121 -5.93 12.80 -11.90
CA VAL A 121 -6.32 14.09 -12.49
C VAL A 121 -6.85 13.93 -13.92
N SER A 122 -6.15 13.13 -14.73
CA SER A 122 -6.55 12.90 -16.12
C SER A 122 -7.91 12.22 -16.23
N ALA A 123 -8.29 11.45 -15.24
CA ALA A 123 -9.60 10.79 -15.19
C ALA A 123 -10.70 11.75 -14.73
N GLY A 124 -10.37 13.00 -14.46
CA GLY A 124 -11.35 14.01 -14.04
C GLY A 124 -11.76 13.91 -12.60
N LYS A 125 -10.98 13.20 -11.77
CA LYS A 125 -11.30 13.03 -10.36
C LYS A 125 -10.95 14.29 -9.56
N GLU A 126 -11.65 14.47 -8.46
CA GLU A 126 -11.48 15.60 -7.56
C GLU A 126 -10.12 15.64 -6.90
N THR A 127 -9.57 16.84 -6.71
CA THR A 127 -8.35 17.05 -5.95
C THR A 127 -8.57 18.14 -4.92
N THR A 128 -7.68 18.20 -3.93
CA THR A 128 -7.74 19.22 -2.88
C THR A 128 -6.33 19.66 -2.51
N LYS A 129 -6.25 20.73 -1.72
CA LYS A 129 -4.95 21.22 -1.22
C LYS A 129 -4.86 21.18 0.28
#